data_0c1e54409138778c979b6aa8214f7425
#
_entry.id   0c1e54409138778c979b6aa8214f7425
#
_cell.length_a   1.000
_cell.length_b   1.000
_cell.length_c   1.000
_cell.angle_alpha   90.00
_cell.angle_beta   90.00
_cell.angle_gamma   90.00
#
_symmetry.space_group_name_H-M   'P 1'
#
loop_
_entity.id
_entity.type
_entity.pdbx_description
1 polymer ?
#
loop_
_entity_poly.entity_id
_entity_poly.type
_entity_poly.pdbx_seq_one_letter_code
_entity_poly.pdbx_strand_id
1 'polypeptide(L)'
;MRVLITGAAGFLGSHLCDRFIAEGHTVVGMDNLITGNMDNIAHLFGHERFGFIKHNVSNYIYVDGPLDAVLHFASPASPNDYLEHPIPTLKVGSLGTHNTLGLAKHKGARYLLA
;
A
#
# COMPACT_ATOMS: atom_id res chain seq x y z
N MET A 1 10.69 12.68 -0.55
CA MET A 1 9.22 12.59 -0.75
C MET A 1 8.57 11.81 0.38
N ARG A 2 7.29 12.01 0.55
CA ARG A 2 6.47 11.15 1.42
C ARG A 2 5.51 10.38 0.55
N VAL A 3 5.58 9.04 0.59
CA VAL A 3 4.84 8.17 -0.32
C VAL A 3 3.96 7.19 0.46
N LEU A 4 2.78 6.91 -0.07
CA LEU A 4 1.93 5.82 0.40
C LEU A 4 2.15 4.61 -0.50
N ILE A 5 2.43 3.45 0.09
CA ILE A 5 2.54 2.19 -0.63
C ILE A 5 1.49 1.24 -0.09
N THR A 6 0.48 0.92 -0.90
CA THR A 6 -0.49 -0.11 -0.54
C THR A 6 0.06 -1.48 -0.93
N GLY A 7 -0.36 -2.52 -0.22
CA GLY A 7 0.24 -3.83 -0.38
C GLY A 7 1.65 -3.91 0.23
N ALA A 8 1.91 -3.08 1.24
CA ALA A 8 3.24 -2.90 1.81
C ALA A 8 3.83 -4.16 2.43
N ALA A 9 3.00 -5.06 2.94
CA ALA A 9 3.44 -6.33 3.55
C ALA A 9 3.54 -7.48 2.55
N GLY A 10 3.26 -7.22 1.28
CA GLY A 10 3.43 -8.19 0.21
C GLY A 10 4.87 -8.24 -0.30
N PHE A 11 5.12 -9.11 -1.29
CA PHE A 11 6.48 -9.28 -1.83
C PHE A 11 7.01 -8.00 -2.47
N LEU A 12 6.32 -7.49 -3.49
CA LEU A 12 6.78 -6.27 -4.18
C LEU A 12 6.68 -5.05 -3.27
N GLY A 13 5.58 -4.91 -2.54
CA GLY A 13 5.36 -3.76 -1.67
C GLY A 13 6.43 -3.62 -0.59
N SER A 14 6.84 -4.71 0.03
CA SER A 14 7.87 -4.68 1.07
C SER A 14 9.23 -4.28 0.51
N HIS A 15 9.59 -4.78 -0.67
CA HIS A 15 10.82 -4.37 -1.34
C HIS A 15 10.81 -2.90 -1.73
N LEU A 16 9.66 -2.39 -2.16
CA LEU A 16 9.51 -0.97 -2.45
C LEU A 16 9.65 -0.12 -1.19
N CYS A 17 9.07 -0.55 -0.08
CA CYS A 17 9.25 0.14 1.20
C CYS A 17 10.73 0.25 1.55
N ASP A 18 11.48 -0.86 1.45
CA ASP A 18 12.92 -0.87 1.71
C ASP A 18 13.66 0.10 0.81
N ARG A 19 13.36 0.10 -0.48
CA ARG A 19 14.05 0.94 -1.46
C ARG A 19 13.78 2.43 -1.21
N PHE A 20 12.53 2.81 -0.98
CA PHE A 20 12.21 4.21 -0.71
C PHE A 20 12.84 4.70 0.59
N ILE A 21 12.84 3.88 1.64
CA ILE A 21 13.52 4.21 2.90
C ILE A 21 15.03 4.38 2.67
N ALA A 22 15.66 3.46 1.93
CA ALA A 22 17.08 3.51 1.64
C ALA A 22 17.47 4.77 0.84
N GLU A 23 16.58 5.28 0.01
CA GLU A 23 16.82 6.48 -0.78
C GLU A 23 16.42 7.78 -0.06
N GLY A 24 16.10 7.72 1.21
CA GLY A 24 15.86 8.90 2.04
C GLY A 24 14.43 9.40 2.08
N HIS A 25 13.48 8.64 1.55
CA HIS A 25 12.07 9.04 1.54
C HIS A 25 11.35 8.61 2.81
N THR A 26 10.20 9.23 3.07
CA THR A 26 9.28 8.83 4.12
C THR A 26 8.20 7.94 3.51
N VAL A 27 7.93 6.81 4.14
CA VAL A 27 7.00 5.80 3.63
C VAL A 27 5.86 5.57 4.62
N VAL A 28 4.63 5.64 4.11
CA VAL A 28 3.45 5.12 4.81
C VAL A 28 3.07 3.83 4.11
N GLY A 29 3.26 2.71 4.80
CA GLY A 29 2.84 1.40 4.29
C GLY A 29 1.42 1.10 4.70
N MET A 30 0.62 0.53 3.80
CA MET A 30 -0.76 0.14 4.07
C MET A 30 -1.02 -1.26 3.54
N ASP A 31 -1.63 -2.11 4.38
CA ASP A 31 -1.96 -3.48 4.01
C ASP A 31 -3.09 -3.98 4.91
N ASN A 32 -3.95 -4.86 4.39
CA ASN A 32 -4.98 -5.51 5.19
C ASN A 32 -4.53 -6.89 5.70
N LEU A 33 -3.35 -7.35 5.26
CA LEU A 33 -2.72 -8.60 5.66
C LEU A 33 -3.49 -9.87 5.23
N ILE A 34 -4.37 -9.77 4.22
CA ILE A 34 -5.10 -10.95 3.74
C ILE A 34 -4.14 -11.96 3.08
N THR A 35 -3.12 -11.47 2.36
CA THR A 35 -2.06 -12.30 1.77
C THR A 35 -0.66 -11.84 2.16
N GLY A 36 -0.54 -10.63 2.69
CA GLY A 36 0.73 -10.07 3.15
C GLY A 36 1.14 -10.62 4.50
N ASN A 37 2.42 -10.48 4.82
CA ASN A 37 2.98 -10.94 6.08
C ASN A 37 3.78 -9.82 6.74
N MET A 38 3.46 -9.52 8.00
CA MET A 38 4.16 -8.49 8.77
C MET A 38 5.65 -8.73 8.87
N ASP A 39 6.10 -9.99 8.79
CA ASP A 39 7.54 -10.30 8.80
C ASP A 39 8.29 -9.64 7.66
N ASN A 40 7.62 -9.37 6.54
CA ASN A 40 8.24 -8.72 5.39
C ASN A 40 8.65 -7.27 5.66
N ILE A 41 8.01 -6.61 6.62
CA ILE A 41 8.26 -5.21 6.95
C ILE A 41 8.63 -5.00 8.43
N ALA A 42 8.79 -6.10 9.20
CA ALA A 42 9.07 -6.01 10.63
C ALA A 42 10.34 -5.20 10.94
N HIS A 43 11.36 -5.31 10.09
CA HIS A 43 12.62 -4.58 10.24
C HIS A 43 12.48 -3.07 10.06
N LEU A 44 11.38 -2.59 9.48
CA LEU A 44 11.13 -1.15 9.28
C LEU A 44 10.42 -0.50 10.46
N PHE A 45 9.81 -1.30 11.35
CA PHE A 45 9.15 -0.76 12.54
C PHE A 45 10.19 -0.12 13.46
N GLY A 46 9.85 1.07 13.95
CA GLY A 46 10.78 1.86 14.74
C GLY A 46 11.66 2.81 13.92
N HIS A 47 11.68 2.66 12.59
CA HIS A 47 12.34 3.62 11.73
C HIS A 47 11.53 4.92 11.70
N GLU A 48 12.20 6.06 11.93
CA GLU A 48 11.51 7.36 12.06
C GLU A 48 10.76 7.80 10.79
N ARG A 49 11.16 7.30 9.62
CA ARG A 49 10.56 7.64 8.33
C ARG A 49 9.60 6.58 7.80
N PHE A 50 9.28 5.55 8.60
CA PHE A 50 8.33 4.51 8.22
C PHE A 50 7.15 4.48 9.18
N GLY A 51 5.93 4.50 8.63
CA GLY A 51 4.69 4.27 9.38
C GLY A 51 3.87 3.18 8.70
N PHE A 52 3.10 2.44 9.47
CA PHE A 52 2.24 1.39 8.93
C PHE A 52 0.79 1.59 9.36
N ILE A 53 -0.12 1.40 8.42
CA ILE A 53 -1.57 1.46 8.66
C ILE A 53 -2.18 0.14 8.19
N LYS A 54 -2.79 -0.61 9.11
CA LYS A 54 -3.59 -1.78 8.75
C LYS A 54 -4.95 -1.29 8.27
N HIS A 55 -5.21 -1.42 6.97
CA HIS A 55 -6.44 -0.92 6.38
C HIS A 55 -6.75 -1.65 5.09
N ASN A 56 -8.03 -1.84 4.81
CA ASN A 56 -8.50 -2.39 3.55
C ASN A 56 -8.79 -1.24 2.58
N VAL A 57 -8.05 -1.19 1.47
CA VAL A 57 -8.19 -0.11 0.47
C VAL A 57 -9.55 -0.11 -0.22
N SER A 58 -10.35 -1.16 -0.08
CA SER A 58 -11.74 -1.20 -0.56
C SER A 58 -12.66 -0.29 0.26
N ASN A 59 -12.21 0.17 1.42
CA ASN A 59 -12.91 1.13 2.26
C ASN A 59 -12.28 2.50 2.11
N TYR A 60 -13.01 3.54 2.53
CA TYR A 60 -12.50 4.91 2.46
C TYR A 60 -11.12 5.04 3.10
N ILE A 61 -10.22 5.71 2.41
CA ILE A 61 -8.84 5.87 2.86
C ILE A 61 -8.60 7.30 3.35
N TYR A 62 -8.08 7.40 4.57
CA TYR A 62 -7.63 8.66 5.14
C TYR A 62 -6.18 8.53 5.58
N VAL A 63 -5.34 9.46 5.16
CA VAL A 63 -3.94 9.53 5.57
C VAL A 63 -3.63 10.97 5.96
N ASP A 64 -3.17 11.16 7.20
CA ASP A 64 -2.77 12.48 7.69
C ASP A 64 -1.54 12.99 6.95
N GLY A 65 -1.54 14.31 6.72
CA GLY A 65 -0.39 15.00 6.17
C GLY A 65 -0.27 14.88 4.66
N PRO A 66 0.76 15.52 4.10
CA PRO A 66 0.95 15.55 2.66
C PRO A 66 1.43 14.22 2.12
N LEU A 67 1.09 13.93 0.86
CA LEU A 67 1.63 12.81 0.10
C LEU A 67 2.11 13.33 -1.25
N ASP A 68 3.30 12.89 -1.66
CA ASP A 68 3.87 13.22 -2.96
C ASP A 68 3.54 12.18 -4.02
N ALA A 69 3.36 10.92 -3.59
CA ALA A 69 3.02 9.82 -4.49
C ALA A 69 2.22 8.75 -3.76
N VAL A 70 1.37 8.07 -4.51
CA VAL A 70 0.61 6.90 -4.08
C VAL A 70 0.95 5.75 -5.04
N LEU A 71 1.50 4.67 -4.49
CA LEU A 71 1.83 3.46 -5.24
C LEU A 71 0.88 2.34 -4.81
N HIS A 72 -0.02 1.98 -5.71
CA HIS A 72 -1.07 1.00 -5.39
C HIS A 72 -0.66 -0.39 -5.84
N PHE A 73 -0.16 -1.18 -4.90
CA PHE A 73 0.26 -2.57 -5.09
C PHE A 73 -0.59 -3.57 -4.32
N ALA A 74 -1.64 -3.11 -3.64
CA ALA A 74 -2.53 -3.98 -2.87
C ALA A 74 -3.43 -4.78 -3.82
N SER A 75 -3.06 -6.02 -4.04
CA SER A 75 -3.88 -7.00 -4.76
C SER A 75 -3.30 -8.39 -4.56
N PRO A 76 -4.11 -9.43 -4.31
CA PRO A 76 -3.62 -10.79 -4.39
C PRO A 76 -3.09 -11.03 -5.81
N ALA A 77 -1.82 -11.43 -5.92
CA ALA A 77 -1.14 -11.50 -7.20
C ALA A 77 -0.95 -12.93 -7.73
N SER A 78 -1.10 -13.94 -6.87
CA SER A 78 -0.97 -15.33 -7.28
C SER A 78 -2.31 -15.93 -7.70
N PRO A 79 -2.34 -16.87 -8.67
CA PRO A 79 -3.60 -17.53 -9.06
C PRO A 79 -4.30 -18.22 -7.89
N ASN A 80 -3.56 -18.80 -6.95
CA ASN A 80 -4.15 -19.41 -5.76
C ASN A 80 -4.88 -18.36 -4.92
N ASP A 81 -4.30 -17.18 -4.77
CA ASP A 81 -4.92 -16.09 -4.02
C ASP A 81 -6.17 -15.57 -4.70
N TYR A 82 -6.19 -15.44 -6.04
CA TYR A 82 -7.37 -15.02 -6.79
C TYR A 82 -8.51 -16.00 -6.60
N LEU A 83 -8.22 -17.29 -6.63
CA LEU A 83 -9.23 -18.35 -6.56
C LEU A 83 -9.77 -18.51 -5.15
N GLU A 84 -8.94 -18.31 -4.12
CA GLU A 84 -9.38 -18.36 -2.73
C GLU A 84 -10.14 -17.09 -2.31
N HIS A 85 -9.78 -15.94 -2.89
CA HIS A 85 -10.33 -14.64 -2.49
C HIS A 85 -10.87 -13.87 -3.70
N PRO A 86 -11.86 -14.43 -4.45
CA PRO A 86 -12.32 -13.77 -5.68
C PRO A 86 -13.01 -12.42 -5.42
N ILE A 87 -13.85 -12.34 -4.39
CA ILE A 87 -14.55 -11.09 -4.07
C ILE A 87 -13.62 -10.03 -3.50
N PRO A 88 -12.76 -10.32 -2.51
CA PRO A 88 -11.74 -9.37 -2.09
C PRO A 88 -10.83 -8.91 -3.21
N THR A 89 -10.42 -9.79 -4.13
CA THR A 89 -9.61 -9.43 -5.29
C THR A 89 -10.33 -8.44 -6.19
N LEU A 90 -11.60 -8.68 -6.48
CA LEU A 90 -12.41 -7.78 -7.29
C LEU A 90 -12.59 -6.41 -6.63
N LYS A 91 -12.85 -6.39 -5.32
CA LYS A 91 -13.01 -5.13 -4.56
C LYS A 91 -11.74 -4.31 -4.55
N VAL A 92 -10.58 -4.94 -4.36
CA VAL A 92 -9.29 -4.23 -4.39
C VAL A 92 -9.01 -3.69 -5.78
N GLY A 93 -9.32 -4.45 -6.83
CA GLY A 93 -9.12 -4.03 -8.22
C GLY A 93 -10.02 -2.88 -8.64
N SER A 94 -11.23 -2.79 -8.10
CA SER A 94 -12.20 -1.73 -8.45
C SER A 94 -12.26 -0.63 -7.39
N LEU A 95 -12.73 -0.94 -6.18
CA LEU A 95 -12.89 0.04 -5.11
C LEU A 95 -11.54 0.52 -4.58
N GLY A 96 -10.55 -0.36 -4.50
CA GLY A 96 -9.21 0.01 -4.07
C GLY A 96 -8.55 1.00 -5.02
N THR A 97 -8.69 0.78 -6.32
CA THR A 97 -8.20 1.71 -7.34
C THR A 97 -8.94 3.05 -7.24
N HIS A 98 -10.26 3.00 -7.11
CA HIS A 98 -11.07 4.21 -6.95
C HIS A 98 -10.64 5.02 -5.72
N ASN A 99 -10.50 4.36 -4.58
CA ASN A 99 -10.16 5.02 -3.33
C ASN A 99 -8.74 5.58 -3.32
N THR A 100 -7.78 4.84 -3.86
CA THR A 100 -6.38 5.30 -3.92
C THR A 100 -6.19 6.43 -4.92
N LEU A 101 -6.89 6.38 -6.06
CA LEU A 101 -6.91 7.50 -7.02
C LEU A 101 -7.53 8.75 -6.39
N GLY A 102 -8.65 8.59 -5.67
CA GLY A 102 -9.30 9.70 -4.99
C GLY A 102 -8.38 10.34 -3.95
N LEU A 103 -7.66 9.53 -3.19
CA LEU A 103 -6.67 10.02 -2.24
C LEU A 103 -5.55 10.80 -2.94
N ALA A 104 -4.99 10.23 -4.01
CA ALA A 104 -3.93 10.89 -4.77
C ALA A 104 -4.40 12.24 -5.33
N LYS A 105 -5.61 12.28 -5.87
CA LYS A 105 -6.20 13.53 -6.38
C LYS A 105 -6.35 14.56 -5.27
N HIS A 106 -6.88 14.15 -4.12
CA HIS A 106 -7.07 15.05 -2.98
C HIS A 106 -5.75 15.62 -2.47
N LYS A 107 -4.69 14.80 -2.46
CA LYS A 107 -3.37 15.20 -1.99
C LYS A 107 -2.52 15.91 -3.07
N GLY A 108 -2.98 15.95 -4.31
CA GLY A 108 -2.15 16.44 -5.41
C GLY A 108 -0.94 15.56 -5.68
N ALA A 109 -1.05 14.27 -5.40
CA ALA A 109 0.04 13.31 -5.48
C ALA A 109 0.09 12.62 -6.83
N ARG A 110 1.29 12.16 -7.23
CA ARG A 110 1.46 11.25 -8.36
C ARG A 110 0.87 9.89 -8.01
N TYR A 111 0.43 9.15 -9.02
CA TYR A 111 -0.20 7.84 -8.81
C TYR A 111 0.41 6.79 -9.72
N LEU A 112 0.75 5.64 -9.15
CA LEU A 112 1.20 4.47 -9.88
C LEU A 112 0.29 3.29 -9.53
N LEU A 113 -0.31 2.70 -10.55
CA LEU A 113 -1.09 1.47 -10.44
C LEU A 113 -0.26 0.30 -10.95
N ALA A 114 -0.10 -0.70 -10.12
CA ALA A 114 0.60 -1.92 -10.51
C ALA A 114 -0.33 -2.87 -11.27
#